data_7bd5901f6eb8688d63bc2dc99c952470
#
_entry.id   7bd5901f6eb8688d63bc2dc99c952470
#
_cell.length_a   1.000
_cell.length_b   1.000
_cell.length_c   1.000
_cell.angle_alpha   90.00
_cell.angle_beta   90.00
_cell.angle_gamma   90.00
#
_symmetry.space_group_name_H-M   'P 1'
#
loop_
_entity.id
_entity.type
_entity.pdbx_description
1 polymer ?
#
loop_
_entity_poly.entity_id
_entity_poly.type
_entity_poly.pdbx_seq_one_letter_code
_entity_poly.pdbx_strand_id
1 'polypeptide(L)'
;MMRNWLWLLISVASAAAAEPPPRIELTFTLTRNGSTMAEVTELLQYAAGNYQLTETWKGKGFYALLGSARRQSIGTIENGVLRPREFFDERSGRDTARAWFDWKAQTLTMQYKGTRGVEPLPPNAQDRLSFLFALSLLPGSKSDSVSYSIADGKGLSRHTYKLVGRERIRTPVGEFDTVKAARQGDDRETAEVWLAPQYSYIPIRLLVVDKDGKRMEQLPTRISQ
;
A
#
# COMPACT_ATOMS: atom_id res chain seq x y z
N MET A 1 30.17 -48.53 -34.22
CA MET A 1 29.02 -48.22 -33.37
C MET A 1 29.17 -46.83 -32.78
N MET A 2 28.62 -45.82 -33.42
CA MET A 2 28.68 -44.41 -32.95
C MET A 2 27.38 -44.12 -32.15
N ARG A 3 27.55 -43.76 -30.90
CA ARG A 3 26.41 -43.45 -30.01
C ARG A 3 26.27 -41.92 -29.96
N ASN A 4 25.26 -41.38 -30.67
CA ASN A 4 24.88 -39.97 -30.62
C ASN A 4 24.22 -39.66 -29.28
N TRP A 5 24.84 -38.79 -28.48
CA TRP A 5 24.19 -38.18 -27.32
C TRP A 5 23.53 -36.89 -27.74
N LEU A 6 22.19 -36.90 -27.77
CA LEU A 6 21.37 -35.71 -27.90
C LEU A 6 21.37 -35.00 -26.54
N TRP A 7 21.96 -33.81 -26.46
CA TRP A 7 21.82 -32.89 -25.34
C TRP A 7 20.50 -32.16 -25.48
N LEU A 8 19.55 -32.45 -24.60
CA LEU A 8 18.30 -31.67 -24.46
C LEU A 8 18.64 -30.39 -23.71
N LEU A 9 18.67 -29.26 -24.39
CA LEU A 9 18.73 -27.94 -23.78
C LEU A 9 17.35 -27.60 -23.22
N ILE A 10 17.19 -27.71 -21.91
CA ILE A 10 16.01 -27.21 -21.19
C ILE A 10 16.17 -25.70 -21.05
N SER A 11 15.47 -24.93 -21.87
CA SER A 11 15.36 -23.49 -21.72
C SER A 11 14.48 -23.20 -20.50
N VAL A 12 15.08 -22.80 -19.38
CA VAL A 12 14.37 -22.23 -18.25
C VAL A 12 13.94 -20.81 -18.65
N ALA A 13 12.69 -20.68 -19.08
CA ALA A 13 12.09 -19.35 -19.23
C ALA A 13 11.95 -18.73 -17.85
N SER A 14 12.80 -17.75 -17.53
CA SER A 14 12.58 -16.84 -16.41
C SER A 14 11.26 -16.11 -16.66
N ALA A 15 10.23 -16.40 -15.86
CA ALA A 15 9.04 -15.58 -15.81
C ALA A 15 9.48 -14.19 -15.31
N ALA A 16 9.67 -13.25 -16.23
CA ALA A 16 9.79 -11.85 -15.90
C ALA A 16 8.50 -11.47 -15.16
N ALA A 17 8.61 -10.96 -13.95
CA ALA A 17 7.47 -10.36 -13.26
C ALA A 17 6.91 -9.29 -14.19
N ALA A 18 5.63 -9.42 -14.57
CA ALA A 18 4.97 -8.43 -15.41
C ALA A 18 5.07 -7.07 -14.72
N GLU A 19 5.58 -6.08 -15.44
CA GLU A 19 5.57 -4.70 -14.94
C GLU A 19 4.11 -4.32 -14.61
N PRO A 20 3.89 -3.67 -13.47
CA PRO A 20 2.55 -3.20 -13.15
C PRO A 20 2.06 -2.25 -14.25
N PRO A 21 0.75 -2.21 -14.53
CA PRO A 21 0.21 -1.33 -15.55
C PRO A 21 0.58 0.12 -15.24
N PRO A 22 0.85 0.98 -16.27
CA PRO A 22 1.31 2.35 -16.07
C PRO A 22 0.33 3.22 -15.28
N ARG A 23 -0.91 2.77 -15.19
CA ARG A 23 -1.97 3.38 -14.39
C ARG A 23 -2.88 2.30 -13.83
N ILE A 24 -3.23 2.42 -12.57
CA ILE A 24 -4.32 1.65 -11.96
C ILE A 24 -5.15 2.55 -11.05
N GLU A 25 -6.47 2.47 -11.19
CA GLU A 25 -7.43 3.19 -10.36
C GLU A 25 -8.33 2.21 -9.64
N LEU A 26 -8.40 2.34 -8.33
CA LEU A 26 -9.22 1.54 -7.43
C LEU A 26 -10.23 2.44 -6.74
N THR A 27 -11.51 2.07 -6.77
CA THR A 27 -12.53 2.73 -5.95
C THR A 27 -13.01 1.74 -4.91
N PHE A 28 -13.06 2.17 -3.66
CA PHE A 28 -13.48 1.36 -2.51
C PHE A 28 -14.68 1.98 -1.81
N THR A 29 -15.51 1.12 -1.22
CA THR A 29 -16.37 1.51 -0.11
C THR A 29 -15.62 1.29 1.18
N LEU A 30 -15.49 2.36 1.99
CA LEU A 30 -15.00 2.30 3.35
C LEU A 30 -16.19 2.16 4.29
N THR A 31 -16.17 1.12 5.12
CA THR A 31 -17.19 0.92 6.17
C THR A 31 -16.55 1.01 7.56
N ARG A 32 -17.40 1.37 8.54
CA ARG A 32 -17.08 1.27 9.97
C ARG A 32 -18.18 0.50 10.66
N ASN A 33 -17.84 -0.64 11.27
CA ASN A 33 -18.81 -1.57 11.87
C ASN A 33 -19.97 -1.91 10.92
N GLY A 34 -19.67 -2.12 9.62
CA GLY A 34 -20.63 -2.42 8.58
C GLY A 34 -21.38 -1.20 8.00
N SER A 35 -21.29 -0.02 8.61
CA SER A 35 -21.93 1.20 8.09
C SER A 35 -20.99 1.93 7.12
N THR A 36 -21.50 2.29 5.94
CA THR A 36 -20.73 3.04 4.95
C THR A 36 -20.33 4.42 5.46
N MET A 37 -19.04 4.71 5.47
CA MET A 37 -18.47 6.00 5.86
C MET A 37 -18.10 6.87 4.68
N ALA A 38 -17.41 6.29 3.71
CA ALA A 38 -16.83 7.03 2.60
C ALA A 38 -16.69 6.16 1.36
N GLU A 39 -16.56 6.83 0.23
CA GLU A 39 -15.96 6.30 -0.98
C GLU A 39 -14.50 6.75 -1.01
N VAL A 40 -13.60 5.82 -1.27
CA VAL A 40 -12.15 6.07 -1.37
C VAL A 40 -11.73 5.73 -2.79
N THR A 41 -11.07 6.67 -3.46
CA THR A 41 -10.46 6.42 -4.77
C THR A 41 -8.95 6.51 -4.64
N GLU A 42 -8.26 5.46 -5.03
CA GLU A 42 -6.80 5.38 -5.11
C GLU A 42 -6.39 5.33 -6.58
N LEU A 43 -5.45 6.20 -6.96
CA LEU A 43 -4.88 6.26 -8.29
C LEU A 43 -3.37 6.11 -8.19
N LEU A 44 -2.85 5.02 -8.75
CA LEU A 44 -1.42 4.79 -8.91
C LEU A 44 -1.04 5.00 -10.38
N GLN A 45 -0.02 5.83 -10.60
CA GLN A 45 0.53 6.11 -11.92
C GLN A 45 2.05 5.89 -11.90
N TYR A 46 2.55 5.24 -12.96
CA TYR A 46 3.99 5.00 -13.17
C TYR A 46 4.42 5.65 -14.47
N ALA A 47 5.54 6.38 -14.43
CA ALA A 47 6.17 6.91 -15.62
C ALA A 47 7.68 7.11 -15.40
N ALA A 48 8.50 6.59 -16.31
CA ALA A 48 9.95 6.82 -16.34
C ALA A 48 10.65 6.61 -14.97
N GLY A 49 10.34 5.51 -14.28
CA GLY A 49 10.93 5.18 -12.98
C GLY A 49 10.39 6.00 -11.80
N ASN A 50 9.37 6.83 -12.02
CA ASN A 50 8.70 7.59 -10.97
C ASN A 50 7.31 7.02 -10.73
N TYR A 51 6.78 7.21 -9.52
CA TYR A 51 5.38 6.95 -9.20
C TYR A 51 4.71 8.19 -8.61
N GLN A 52 3.41 8.25 -8.82
CA GLN A 52 2.49 9.11 -8.10
C GLN A 52 1.31 8.27 -7.63
N LEU A 53 1.05 8.30 -6.34
CA LEU A 53 -0.07 7.64 -5.69
C LEU A 53 -0.95 8.71 -5.05
N THR A 54 -2.21 8.76 -5.44
CA THR A 54 -3.19 9.71 -4.89
C THR A 54 -4.36 8.93 -4.31
N GLU A 55 -4.78 9.31 -3.12
CA GLU A 55 -5.97 8.81 -2.46
C GLU A 55 -6.92 9.97 -2.16
N THR A 56 -8.19 9.82 -2.52
CA THR A 56 -9.25 10.79 -2.20
C THR A 56 -10.38 10.12 -1.45
N TRP A 57 -10.87 10.78 -0.41
CA TRP A 57 -11.99 10.31 0.41
C TRP A 57 -13.18 11.26 0.23
N LYS A 58 -14.35 10.70 -0.05
CA LYS A 58 -15.63 11.41 -0.09
C LYS A 58 -16.55 10.78 0.93
N GLY A 59 -16.86 11.50 2.00
CA GLY A 59 -17.81 11.05 3.01
C GLY A 59 -19.17 10.74 2.40
N LYS A 60 -19.85 9.70 2.90
CA LYS A 60 -21.20 9.28 2.48
C LYS A 60 -22.18 9.42 3.64
N GLY A 61 -23.45 9.66 3.31
CA GLY A 61 -24.50 9.82 4.32
C GLY A 61 -24.16 10.91 5.34
N PHE A 62 -24.28 10.61 6.62
CA PHE A 62 -23.96 11.53 7.71
C PHE A 62 -22.47 11.96 7.72
N TYR A 63 -21.58 11.08 7.26
CA TYR A 63 -20.14 11.38 7.18
C TYR A 63 -19.78 12.38 6.07
N ALA A 64 -20.70 12.70 5.15
CA ALA A 64 -20.47 13.75 4.14
C ALA A 64 -20.22 15.13 4.78
N LEU A 65 -20.78 15.37 5.98
CA LEU A 65 -20.57 16.59 6.75
C LEU A 65 -19.14 16.74 7.30
N LEU A 66 -18.36 15.65 7.37
CA LEU A 66 -16.97 15.68 7.81
C LEU A 66 -16.00 16.17 6.72
N GLY A 67 -16.54 16.47 5.52
CA GLY A 67 -15.76 16.98 4.39
C GLY A 67 -15.02 15.87 3.64
N SER A 68 -13.91 16.23 3.02
CA SER A 68 -13.07 15.36 2.21
C SER A 68 -11.66 15.23 2.78
N ALA A 69 -10.95 14.20 2.36
CA ALA A 69 -9.53 14.06 2.59
C ALA A 69 -8.83 13.73 1.26
N ARG A 70 -7.61 14.22 1.10
CA ARG A 70 -6.72 13.89 0.00
C ARG A 70 -5.34 13.59 0.54
N ARG A 71 -4.78 12.48 0.09
CA ARG A 71 -3.38 12.12 0.33
C ARG A 71 -2.66 11.94 -0.99
N GLN A 72 -1.40 12.23 -0.98
CA GLN A 72 -0.54 11.95 -2.13
C GLN A 72 0.83 11.49 -1.64
N SER A 73 1.37 10.52 -2.35
CA SER A 73 2.76 10.06 -2.24
C SER A 73 3.38 10.14 -3.63
N ILE A 74 4.53 10.78 -3.73
CA ILE A 74 5.33 10.80 -4.95
C ILE A 74 6.74 10.33 -4.66
N GLY A 75 7.36 9.64 -5.60
CA GLY A 75 8.71 9.13 -5.43
C GLY A 75 9.23 8.42 -6.66
N THR A 76 10.27 7.62 -6.46
CA THR A 76 10.90 6.80 -7.48
C THR A 76 10.66 5.31 -7.22
N ILE A 77 10.85 4.51 -8.25
CA ILE A 77 10.89 3.05 -8.15
C ILE A 77 12.31 2.63 -8.46
N GLU A 78 12.99 2.06 -7.46
CA GLU A 78 14.36 1.59 -7.57
C GLU A 78 14.38 0.08 -7.30
N ASN A 79 14.79 -0.71 -8.31
CA ASN A 79 14.82 -2.17 -8.23
C ASN A 79 13.47 -2.78 -7.77
N GLY A 80 12.36 -2.22 -8.25
CA GLY A 80 11.00 -2.62 -7.88
C GLY A 80 10.51 -2.11 -6.52
N VAL A 81 11.34 -1.40 -5.76
CA VAL A 81 10.99 -0.84 -4.44
C VAL A 81 10.53 0.60 -4.58
N LEU A 82 9.39 0.93 -3.98
CA LEU A 82 8.92 2.30 -3.89
C LEU A 82 9.80 3.10 -2.92
N ARG A 83 10.33 4.23 -3.40
CA ARG A 83 11.10 5.20 -2.61
C ARG A 83 10.36 6.53 -2.59
N PRO A 84 9.54 6.79 -1.56
CA PRO A 84 8.85 8.07 -1.43
C PRO A 84 9.86 9.22 -1.32
N ARG A 85 9.52 10.35 -1.96
CA ARG A 85 10.23 11.63 -1.83
C ARG A 85 9.41 12.62 -1.06
N GLU A 86 8.09 12.62 -1.27
CA GLU A 86 7.17 13.53 -0.59
C GLU A 86 5.83 12.83 -0.35
N PHE A 87 5.26 13.11 0.81
CA PHE A 87 3.92 12.70 1.21
C PHE A 87 3.18 13.89 1.82
N PHE A 88 1.88 13.98 1.55
CA PHE A 88 0.99 14.88 2.29
C PHE A 88 -0.37 14.22 2.60
N ASP A 89 -1.00 14.66 3.69
CA ASP A 89 -2.36 14.31 4.11
C ASP A 89 -3.12 15.61 4.40
N GLU A 90 -4.04 15.95 3.50
CA GLU A 90 -4.93 17.11 3.59
C GLU A 90 -6.32 16.63 4.01
N ARG A 91 -6.92 17.29 4.98
CA ARG A 91 -8.27 17.00 5.45
C ARG A 91 -9.02 18.29 5.71
N SER A 92 -10.30 18.32 5.34
CA SER A 92 -11.17 19.47 5.62
C SER A 92 -11.10 19.86 7.10
N GLY A 93 -10.83 21.13 7.35
CA GLY A 93 -10.78 21.69 8.72
C GLY A 93 -9.58 21.26 9.57
N ARG A 94 -8.51 20.74 8.97
CA ARG A 94 -7.27 20.36 9.66
C ARG A 94 -6.04 20.86 8.94
N ASP A 95 -4.95 21.07 9.68
CA ASP A 95 -3.65 21.37 9.10
C ASP A 95 -3.16 20.18 8.25
N THR A 96 -2.51 20.51 7.15
CA THR A 96 -1.88 19.50 6.28
C THR A 96 -0.67 18.88 6.97
N ALA A 97 -0.63 17.56 7.05
CA ALA A 97 0.57 16.84 7.46
C ALA A 97 1.45 16.55 6.25
N ARG A 98 2.77 16.73 6.38
CA ARG A 98 3.73 16.52 5.28
C ARG A 98 4.94 15.73 5.76
N ALA A 99 5.53 14.93 4.85
CA ALA A 99 6.80 14.26 5.06
C ALA A 99 7.66 14.37 3.80
N TRP A 100 8.96 14.65 3.97
CA TRP A 100 9.96 14.69 2.90
C TRP A 100 11.08 13.70 3.22
N PHE A 101 11.42 12.89 2.24
CA PHE A 101 12.39 11.81 2.36
C PHE A 101 13.61 12.16 1.51
N ASP A 102 14.70 12.56 2.14
CA ASP A 102 15.99 12.77 1.46
C ASP A 102 16.86 11.53 1.59
N TRP A 103 16.79 10.67 0.59
CA TRP A 103 17.55 9.42 0.55
C TRP A 103 19.06 9.63 0.42
N LYS A 104 19.49 10.75 -0.16
CA LYS A 104 20.91 11.09 -0.29
C LYS A 104 21.48 11.58 1.03
N ALA A 105 20.79 12.50 1.68
CA ALA A 105 21.18 13.03 2.99
C ALA A 105 20.81 12.09 4.15
N GLN A 106 20.05 11.01 3.90
CA GLN A 106 19.51 10.08 4.91
C GLN A 106 18.70 10.80 5.99
N THR A 107 17.88 11.78 5.58
CA THR A 107 17.04 12.56 6.51
C THR A 107 15.56 12.47 6.14
N LEU A 108 14.71 12.38 7.16
CA LEU A 108 13.27 12.47 7.10
C LEU A 108 12.83 13.76 7.76
N THR A 109 12.20 14.64 7.00
CA THR A 109 11.58 15.86 7.55
C THR A 109 10.08 15.67 7.64
N MET A 110 9.49 15.95 8.79
CA MET A 110 8.04 15.91 8.98
C MET A 110 7.53 17.27 9.46
N GLN A 111 6.32 17.64 9.04
CA GLN A 111 5.69 18.90 9.43
C GLN A 111 4.19 18.73 9.68
N TYR A 112 3.74 19.20 10.83
CA TYR A 112 2.32 19.26 11.19
C TYR A 112 2.06 20.38 12.21
N LYS A 113 0.97 21.13 12.07
CA LYS A 113 0.56 22.24 12.97
C LYS A 113 1.69 23.25 13.22
N GLY A 114 2.37 23.65 12.15
CA GLY A 114 3.49 24.60 12.24
C GLY A 114 4.80 24.03 12.81
N THR A 115 4.78 22.86 13.45
CA THR A 115 5.98 22.20 13.95
C THR A 115 6.65 21.39 12.84
N ARG A 116 7.96 21.58 12.69
CA ARG A 116 8.82 20.84 11.74
C ARG A 116 9.90 20.09 12.52
N GLY A 117 10.00 18.79 12.29
CA GLY A 117 11.04 17.92 12.86
C GLY A 117 11.88 17.28 11.75
N VAL A 118 13.13 16.99 12.05
CA VAL A 118 14.05 16.26 11.18
C VAL A 118 14.60 15.06 11.96
N GLU A 119 14.52 13.88 11.37
CA GLU A 119 14.96 12.62 11.96
C GLU A 119 15.84 11.85 10.95
N PRO A 120 16.67 10.90 11.41
CA PRO A 120 17.34 9.97 10.50
C PRO A 120 16.33 9.19 9.66
N LEU A 121 16.58 9.06 8.35
CA LEU A 121 15.73 8.31 7.43
C LEU A 121 16.03 6.81 7.53
N PRO A 122 15.09 5.96 8.00
CA PRO A 122 15.30 4.53 7.99
C PRO A 122 15.40 3.96 6.55
N PRO A 123 16.19 2.90 6.32
CA PRO A 123 16.41 2.35 4.97
C PRO A 123 15.15 1.77 4.31
N ASN A 124 14.15 1.39 5.10
CA ASN A 124 12.87 0.83 4.67
C ASN A 124 11.69 1.81 4.96
N ALA A 125 11.98 3.11 4.97
CA ALA A 125 10.96 4.12 5.21
C ALA A 125 9.94 4.14 4.07
N GLN A 126 8.69 4.26 4.45
CA GLN A 126 7.52 4.42 3.57
C GLN A 126 6.63 5.52 4.17
N ASP A 127 5.68 6.00 3.39
CA ASP A 127 4.56 6.79 3.91
C ASP A 127 3.27 5.97 4.01
N ARG A 128 2.20 6.57 4.50
CA ARG A 128 0.91 5.91 4.73
C ARG A 128 0.22 5.38 3.48
N LEU A 129 0.59 5.83 2.29
CA LEU A 129 0.06 5.30 1.03
C LEU A 129 1.03 4.28 0.44
N SER A 130 2.30 4.65 0.31
CA SER A 130 3.30 3.83 -0.38
C SER A 130 3.52 2.47 0.29
N PHE A 131 3.40 2.37 1.62
CA PHE A 131 3.63 1.10 2.33
C PHE A 131 2.64 0.00 1.93
N LEU A 132 1.37 0.34 1.69
CA LEU A 132 0.36 -0.64 1.25
C LEU A 132 0.72 -1.24 -0.11
N PHE A 133 1.16 -0.39 -1.04
CA PHE A 133 1.63 -0.85 -2.35
C PHE A 133 2.99 -1.54 -2.27
N ALA A 134 3.88 -1.15 -1.35
CA ALA A 134 5.14 -1.85 -1.11
C ALA A 134 4.93 -3.28 -0.59
N LEU A 135 3.80 -3.59 0.06
CA LEU A 135 3.44 -4.95 0.44
C LEU A 135 3.25 -5.88 -0.77
N SER A 136 2.98 -5.36 -1.97
CA SER A 136 2.88 -6.14 -3.20
C SER A 136 4.17 -6.93 -3.52
N LEU A 137 5.30 -6.48 -3.01
CA LEU A 137 6.61 -7.12 -3.22
C LEU A 137 6.84 -8.30 -2.26
N LEU A 138 6.09 -8.38 -1.16
CA LEU A 138 6.28 -9.39 -0.13
C LEU A 138 6.07 -10.83 -0.63
N PRO A 139 5.03 -11.15 -1.44
CA PRO A 139 4.80 -12.52 -1.90
C PRO A 139 5.92 -13.09 -2.78
N GLY A 140 6.73 -12.25 -3.41
CA GLY A 140 7.89 -12.65 -4.23
C GLY A 140 9.23 -12.58 -3.49
N SER A 141 9.25 -12.18 -2.22
CA SER A 141 10.47 -12.04 -1.45
C SER A 141 10.93 -13.38 -0.85
N LYS A 142 12.20 -13.44 -0.44
CA LYS A 142 12.75 -14.62 0.28
C LYS A 142 12.23 -14.76 1.71
N SER A 143 11.64 -13.70 2.25
CA SER A 143 11.07 -13.66 3.60
C SER A 143 9.55 -13.64 3.52
N ASP A 144 8.87 -14.28 4.45
CA ASP A 144 7.42 -14.23 4.62
C ASP A 144 6.95 -12.99 5.41
N SER A 145 7.89 -12.14 5.83
CA SER A 145 7.61 -10.92 6.60
C SER A 145 8.47 -9.74 6.16
N VAL A 146 7.94 -8.54 6.38
CA VAL A 146 8.61 -7.27 6.11
C VAL A 146 8.26 -6.25 7.17
N SER A 147 9.24 -5.41 7.55
CA SER A 147 9.01 -4.27 8.45
C SER A 147 9.23 -2.97 7.70
N TYR A 148 8.28 -2.05 7.82
CA TYR A 148 8.38 -0.69 7.31
C TYR A 148 8.37 0.32 8.46
N SER A 149 9.15 1.38 8.31
CA SER A 149 9.06 2.60 9.11
C SER A 149 8.15 3.57 8.36
N ILE A 150 6.96 3.84 8.89
CA ILE A 150 5.89 4.55 8.19
C ILE A 150 5.79 5.97 8.73
N ALA A 151 6.07 6.96 7.86
CA ALA A 151 5.89 8.37 8.16
C ALA A 151 4.48 8.84 7.75
N ASP A 152 3.81 9.59 8.62
CA ASP A 152 2.50 10.18 8.33
C ASP A 152 2.50 11.72 8.39
N GLY A 153 3.69 12.32 8.44
CA GLY A 153 3.89 13.75 8.58
C GLY A 153 3.75 14.28 10.02
N LYS A 154 3.29 13.44 10.95
CA LYS A 154 3.15 13.77 12.38
C LYS A 154 4.14 12.98 13.23
N GLY A 155 4.58 11.84 12.73
CA GLY A 155 5.51 10.97 13.40
C GLY A 155 5.88 9.77 12.55
N LEU A 156 6.78 8.95 13.09
CA LEU A 156 7.28 7.72 12.51
C LEU A 156 6.81 6.53 13.35
N SER A 157 6.21 5.54 12.70
CA SER A 157 5.80 4.28 13.34
C SER A 157 6.37 3.08 12.62
N ARG A 158 6.69 2.01 13.35
CA ARG A 158 7.18 0.76 12.75
C ARG A 158 6.06 -0.26 12.69
N HIS A 159 5.82 -0.81 11.50
CA HIS A 159 4.83 -1.85 11.27
C HIS A 159 5.51 -3.05 10.62
N THR A 160 5.27 -4.24 11.17
CA THR A 160 5.72 -5.50 10.59
C THR A 160 4.50 -6.25 10.06
N TYR A 161 4.57 -6.68 8.81
CA TYR A 161 3.56 -7.52 8.17
C TYR A 161 4.14 -8.88 7.83
N LYS A 162 3.33 -9.93 8.00
CA LYS A 162 3.66 -11.30 7.66
C LYS A 162 2.61 -11.90 6.74
N LEU A 163 3.03 -12.68 5.75
CA LEU A 163 2.12 -13.51 4.96
C LEU A 163 1.53 -14.60 5.86
N VAL A 164 0.21 -14.67 5.92
CA VAL A 164 -0.52 -15.61 6.79
C VAL A 164 -1.29 -16.67 6.02
N GLY A 165 -1.35 -16.57 4.70
CA GLY A 165 -1.98 -17.59 3.86
C GLY A 165 -2.58 -17.06 2.57
N ARG A 166 -3.28 -17.97 1.88
CA ARG A 166 -4.07 -17.66 0.67
C ARG A 166 -5.53 -17.80 1.02
N GLU A 167 -6.34 -16.91 0.47
CA GLU A 167 -7.77 -16.87 0.74
C GLU A 167 -8.51 -16.37 -0.52
N ARG A 168 -9.60 -17.04 -0.86
CA ARG A 168 -10.53 -16.50 -1.86
C ARG A 168 -11.52 -15.59 -1.16
N ILE A 169 -11.59 -14.35 -1.62
CA ILE A 169 -12.52 -13.35 -1.10
C ILE A 169 -13.57 -12.99 -2.16
N ARG A 170 -14.77 -12.68 -1.67
CA ARG A 170 -15.84 -12.10 -2.49
C ARG A 170 -15.92 -10.61 -2.24
N THR A 171 -15.99 -9.85 -3.31
CA THR A 171 -16.11 -8.38 -3.30
C THR A 171 -17.25 -7.95 -4.23
N PRO A 172 -17.71 -6.68 -4.16
CA PRO A 172 -18.68 -6.13 -5.12
C PRO A 172 -18.28 -6.23 -6.60
N VAL A 173 -16.97 -6.31 -6.89
CA VAL A 173 -16.45 -6.41 -8.28
C VAL A 173 -16.03 -7.81 -8.69
N GLY A 174 -16.33 -8.83 -7.88
CA GLY A 174 -16.08 -10.23 -8.19
C GLY A 174 -15.35 -11.00 -7.10
N GLU A 175 -14.95 -12.21 -7.42
CA GLU A 175 -14.18 -13.09 -6.55
C GLU A 175 -12.70 -13.02 -6.91
N PHE A 176 -11.84 -13.05 -5.89
CA PHE A 176 -10.39 -12.94 -6.05
C PHE A 176 -9.69 -14.00 -5.21
N ASP A 177 -8.79 -14.73 -5.84
CA ASP A 177 -7.77 -15.48 -5.10
C ASP A 177 -6.73 -14.50 -4.61
N THR A 178 -6.46 -14.46 -3.32
CA THR A 178 -5.60 -13.47 -2.68
C THR A 178 -4.53 -14.09 -1.81
N VAL A 179 -3.48 -13.33 -1.57
CA VAL A 179 -2.50 -13.59 -0.52
C VAL A 179 -2.74 -12.59 0.60
N LYS A 180 -2.94 -13.10 1.82
CA LYS A 180 -3.21 -12.27 2.99
C LYS A 180 -1.93 -11.97 3.75
N ALA A 181 -1.68 -10.69 4.03
CA ALA A 181 -0.67 -10.20 4.95
C ALA A 181 -1.34 -9.65 6.21
N ALA A 182 -0.82 -9.98 7.38
CA ALA A 182 -1.32 -9.49 8.66
C ALA A 182 -0.22 -8.76 9.44
N ARG A 183 -0.60 -7.64 10.07
CA ARG A 183 0.27 -6.88 10.97
C ARG A 183 0.60 -7.69 12.20
N GLN A 184 1.86 -7.63 12.63
CA GLN A 184 2.39 -8.35 13.78
C GLN A 184 2.68 -7.41 14.94
N GLY A 185 2.51 -7.94 16.18
CA GLY A 185 3.06 -7.32 17.38
C GLY A 185 2.39 -6.02 17.85
N ASP A 186 1.11 -5.79 17.52
CA ASP A 186 0.35 -4.65 18.05
C ASP A 186 -0.96 -5.13 18.69
N ASP A 187 -1.02 -5.10 20.00
CA ASP A 187 -2.22 -5.50 20.77
C ASP A 187 -3.34 -4.43 20.74
N ARG A 188 -3.02 -3.22 20.24
CA ARG A 188 -3.96 -2.09 20.17
C ARG A 188 -4.77 -2.07 18.88
N GLU A 189 -4.22 -2.66 17.82
CA GLU A 189 -4.84 -2.63 16.50
C GLU A 189 -4.33 -3.80 15.66
N THR A 190 -5.24 -4.55 15.09
CA THR A 190 -4.91 -5.52 14.05
C THR A 190 -5.18 -4.93 12.67
N ALA A 191 -4.33 -5.27 11.70
CA ALA A 191 -4.53 -4.89 10.31
C ALA A 191 -4.23 -6.07 9.39
N GLU A 192 -5.15 -6.34 8.48
CA GLU A 192 -5.04 -7.38 7.47
C GLU A 192 -5.19 -6.75 6.08
N VAL A 193 -4.34 -7.18 5.14
CA VAL A 193 -4.32 -6.71 3.76
C VAL A 193 -4.40 -7.91 2.83
N TRP A 194 -5.32 -7.87 1.87
CA TRP A 194 -5.46 -8.89 0.84
C TRP A 194 -4.89 -8.39 -0.48
N LEU A 195 -3.89 -9.10 -0.97
CA LEU A 195 -3.12 -8.79 -2.16
C LEU A 195 -3.59 -9.67 -3.30
N ALA A 196 -3.95 -9.08 -4.45
CA ALA A 196 -4.48 -9.79 -5.61
C ALA A 196 -3.38 -10.14 -6.63
N PRO A 197 -2.98 -11.42 -6.80
CA PRO A 197 -1.95 -11.83 -7.75
C PRO A 197 -2.24 -11.39 -9.19
N GLN A 198 -3.51 -11.44 -9.61
CA GLN A 198 -3.94 -11.05 -10.97
C GLN A 198 -3.75 -9.57 -11.29
N TYR A 199 -3.51 -8.74 -10.27
CA TYR A 199 -3.19 -7.31 -10.37
C TYR A 199 -1.80 -7.00 -9.81
N SER A 200 -0.82 -7.88 -10.02
CA SER A 200 0.55 -7.71 -9.52
C SER A 200 0.60 -7.50 -8.00
N TYR A 201 -0.23 -8.25 -7.27
CA TYR A 201 -0.34 -8.19 -5.80
C TYR A 201 -0.72 -6.82 -5.23
N ILE A 202 -1.40 -5.96 -5.98
CA ILE A 202 -1.93 -4.74 -5.36
C ILE A 202 -2.91 -5.06 -4.23
N PRO A 203 -2.98 -4.19 -3.19
CA PRO A 203 -3.94 -4.35 -2.11
C PRO A 203 -5.36 -4.07 -2.61
N ILE A 204 -6.27 -5.05 -2.47
CA ILE A 204 -7.67 -4.91 -2.88
C ILE A 204 -8.64 -4.93 -1.70
N ARG A 205 -8.20 -5.33 -0.53
CA ARG A 205 -8.97 -5.26 0.72
C ARG A 205 -8.07 -4.90 1.87
N LEU A 206 -8.53 -4.01 2.73
CA LEU A 206 -7.91 -3.67 3.99
C LEU A 206 -8.95 -3.81 5.10
N LEU A 207 -8.60 -4.52 6.16
CA LEU A 207 -9.37 -4.60 7.40
C LEU A 207 -8.51 -4.17 8.56
N VAL A 208 -8.99 -3.18 9.31
CA VAL A 208 -8.37 -2.73 10.57
C VAL A 208 -9.37 -2.91 11.69
N VAL A 209 -8.94 -3.51 12.79
CA VAL A 209 -9.75 -3.68 14.00
C VAL A 209 -9.00 -3.05 15.16
N ASP A 210 -9.58 -2.03 15.79
CA ASP A 210 -8.98 -1.39 16.95
C ASP A 210 -9.19 -2.20 18.24
N LYS A 211 -8.52 -1.79 19.33
CA LYS A 211 -8.61 -2.44 20.64
C LYS A 211 -10.04 -2.55 21.21
N ASP A 212 -10.95 -1.67 20.76
CA ASP A 212 -12.33 -1.67 21.20
C ASP A 212 -13.23 -2.54 20.28
N GLY A 213 -12.60 -3.29 19.34
CA GLY A 213 -13.29 -4.16 18.39
C GLY A 213 -13.97 -3.41 17.25
N LYS A 214 -13.74 -2.09 17.10
CA LYS A 214 -14.30 -1.33 15.98
C LYS A 214 -13.57 -1.69 14.69
N ARG A 215 -14.34 -2.09 13.69
CA ARG A 215 -13.86 -2.57 12.39
C ARG A 215 -13.94 -1.46 11.37
N MET A 216 -12.83 -1.19 10.68
CA MET A 216 -12.78 -0.38 9.47
C MET A 216 -12.37 -1.28 8.31
N GLU A 217 -13.17 -1.29 7.25
CA GLU A 217 -12.94 -2.17 6.11
C GLU A 217 -13.09 -1.41 4.80
N GLN A 218 -12.12 -1.61 3.90
CA GLN A 218 -12.16 -1.15 2.51
C GLN A 218 -12.39 -2.36 1.60
N LEU A 219 -13.45 -2.31 0.77
CA LEU A 219 -13.75 -3.30 -0.26
C LEU A 219 -13.88 -2.61 -1.62
N PRO A 220 -13.29 -3.17 -2.70
CA PRO A 220 -13.30 -2.54 -4.01
C PRO A 220 -14.71 -2.58 -4.62
N THR A 221 -15.10 -1.46 -5.21
CA THR A 221 -16.33 -1.31 -5.99
C THR A 221 -16.05 -1.04 -7.47
N ARG A 222 -14.80 -0.67 -7.80
CA ARG A 222 -14.32 -0.54 -9.18
C ARG A 222 -12.81 -0.75 -9.22
N ILE A 223 -12.34 -1.43 -10.27
CA ILE A 223 -10.93 -1.58 -10.62
C ILE A 223 -10.80 -1.23 -12.10
N SER A 224 -9.92 -0.30 -12.47
CA SER A 224 -9.61 0.05 -13.86
C SER A 224 -8.10 0.24 -14.06
N GLN A 225 -7.63 -0.21 -15.23
CA GLN A 225 -6.24 -0.14 -15.69
C GLN A 225 -6.18 0.66 -16.97
#